data_8d31b6d3fd8b8198029227661f9e8ed7
#
_entry.id   8d31b6d3fd8b8198029227661f9e8ed7
#
_cell.length_a   1.000
_cell.length_b   1.000
_cell.length_c   1.000
_cell.angle_alpha   90.00
_cell.angle_beta   90.00
_cell.angle_gamma   90.00
#
_symmetry.space_group_name_H-M   'P 1'
#
loop_
_entity.id
_entity.type
_entity.pdbx_description
1 polymer ?
#
loop_
_entity_poly.entity_id
_entity_poly.type
_entity_poly.pdbx_seq_one_letter_code
_entity_poly.pdbx_strand_id
1 'polypeptide(L)'
;MEMDQQLDSKKQLRSKMHRIRNDLSIDIRLQISEKLCEQAIHEIEQLRILKNKDRLVVFSYIAYRSEADTSLILKHGFEQQDIVLVPRVTEDSSLMELRRIQGMQDAQPGRWGIHEPADHTEVWERERWTDIDLVIVPGLAYDHRGGRIGYGGGYYDRFAGEVRARSLKLQRSNQQVSEQMTEQVIEPVYAGLVLPGQLLPPGDIPMEPQDFRLNMLFTEHGVLHIQ
;
A
#
# COMPACT_ATOMS: atom_id res chain seq x y z
N MET A 1 -20.22 23.73 -1.96
CA MET A 1 -20.79 23.57 -0.60
C MET A 1 -20.59 22.14 -0.06
N GLU A 2 -21.10 21.07 -0.69
CA GLU A 2 -20.84 19.69 -0.23
C GLU A 2 -19.36 19.29 -0.33
N MET A 3 -18.67 19.63 -1.40
CA MET A 3 -17.25 19.32 -1.62
C MET A 3 -16.34 20.04 -0.60
N ASP A 4 -16.67 21.27 -0.21
CA ASP A 4 -15.90 22.00 0.82
C ASP A 4 -16.12 21.41 2.21
N GLN A 5 -17.34 20.94 2.53
CA GLN A 5 -17.65 20.25 3.79
C GLN A 5 -16.92 18.90 3.88
N GLN A 6 -16.79 18.16 2.78
CA GLN A 6 -16.10 16.89 2.73
C GLN A 6 -14.59 17.04 2.85
N LEU A 7 -14.01 18.06 2.23
CA LEU A 7 -12.59 18.42 2.38
C LEU A 7 -12.24 18.81 3.83
N ASP A 8 -13.10 19.58 4.48
CA ASP A 8 -12.94 19.95 5.89
C ASP A 8 -13.05 18.71 6.80
N SER A 9 -13.96 17.78 6.52
CA SER A 9 -14.09 16.54 7.28
C SER A 9 -12.88 15.63 7.13
N LYS A 10 -12.31 15.45 5.92
CA LYS A 10 -11.06 14.70 5.70
C LYS A 10 -9.88 15.35 6.42
N LYS A 11 -9.79 16.69 6.42
CA LYS A 11 -8.71 17.43 7.11
C LYS A 11 -8.79 17.26 8.63
N GLN A 12 -9.98 17.38 9.20
CA GLN A 12 -10.21 17.18 10.63
C GLN A 12 -9.91 15.74 11.04
N LEU A 13 -10.36 14.76 10.25
CA LEU A 13 -10.09 13.34 10.47
C LEU A 13 -8.57 13.06 10.44
N ARG A 14 -7.84 13.57 9.44
CA ARG A 14 -6.36 13.45 9.39
C ARG A 14 -5.71 13.99 10.65
N SER A 15 -6.09 15.18 11.09
CA SER A 15 -5.53 15.81 12.31
C SER A 15 -5.79 14.97 13.56
N LYS A 16 -7.01 14.46 13.71
CA LYS A 16 -7.40 13.57 14.81
C LYS A 16 -6.56 12.28 14.79
N MET A 17 -6.48 11.62 13.65
CA MET A 17 -5.81 10.33 13.52
C MET A 17 -4.28 10.45 13.64
N HIS A 18 -3.70 11.56 13.20
CA HIS A 18 -2.30 11.88 13.48
C HIS A 18 -2.01 11.92 14.97
N ARG A 19 -2.88 12.57 15.75
CA ARG A 19 -2.74 12.64 17.20
C ARG A 19 -2.81 11.25 17.83
N ILE A 20 -3.87 10.49 17.52
CA ILE A 20 -4.06 9.12 18.05
C ILE A 20 -2.83 8.25 17.78
N ARG A 21 -2.31 8.27 16.54
CA ARG A 21 -1.14 7.47 16.17
C ARG A 21 0.15 7.95 16.86
N ASN A 22 0.33 9.25 17.03
CA ASN A 22 1.50 9.81 17.70
C ASN A 22 1.49 9.59 19.23
N ASP A 23 0.30 9.42 19.82
CA ASP A 23 0.14 9.14 21.25
C ASP A 23 0.51 7.67 21.60
N LEU A 24 0.63 6.79 20.61
CA LEU A 24 1.14 5.43 20.83
C LEU A 24 2.63 5.49 21.21
N SER A 25 2.99 4.82 22.30
CA SER A 25 4.41 4.67 22.66
C SER A 25 5.19 3.92 21.57
N ILE A 26 6.48 4.18 21.51
CA ILE A 26 7.37 3.50 20.54
C ILE A 26 7.31 1.99 20.74
N ASP A 27 7.36 1.52 21.99
CA ASP A 27 7.37 0.08 22.30
C ASP A 27 6.07 -0.60 21.85
N ILE A 28 4.91 -0.02 22.17
CA ILE A 28 3.60 -0.55 21.72
C ILE A 28 3.55 -0.56 20.20
N ARG A 29 3.98 0.52 19.53
CA ARG A 29 3.96 0.60 18.08
C ARG A 29 4.85 -0.47 17.43
N LEU A 30 6.06 -0.69 17.94
CA LEU A 30 6.97 -1.72 17.42
C LEU A 30 6.40 -3.11 17.66
N GLN A 31 5.94 -3.43 18.87
CA GLN A 31 5.34 -4.73 19.20
C GLN A 31 4.13 -5.05 18.33
N ILE A 32 3.23 -4.07 18.12
CA ILE A 32 2.06 -4.27 17.26
C ILE A 32 2.49 -4.39 15.79
N SER A 33 3.43 -3.55 15.32
CA SER A 33 3.93 -3.65 13.94
C SER A 33 4.52 -5.03 13.64
N GLU A 34 5.27 -5.62 14.56
CA GLU A 34 5.78 -6.98 14.43
C GLU A 34 4.65 -7.99 14.19
N LYS A 35 3.61 -7.96 15.04
CA LYS A 35 2.44 -8.83 14.89
C LYS A 35 1.71 -8.63 13.56
N LEU A 36 1.55 -7.36 13.12
CA LEU A 36 0.93 -7.04 11.83
C LEU A 36 1.76 -7.57 10.66
N CYS A 37 3.08 -7.45 10.76
CA CYS A 37 4.00 -7.99 9.74
C CYS A 37 3.97 -9.51 9.68
N GLU A 38 3.89 -10.22 10.81
CA GLU A 38 3.75 -11.68 10.84
C GLU A 38 2.48 -12.14 10.10
N GLN A 39 1.35 -11.45 10.33
CA GLN A 39 0.11 -11.70 9.60
C GLN A 39 0.28 -11.44 8.10
N ALA A 40 0.90 -10.31 7.75
CA ALA A 40 1.16 -9.95 6.34
C ALA A 40 2.07 -10.97 5.65
N ILE A 41 3.12 -11.45 6.31
CA ILE A 41 4.02 -12.48 5.80
C ILE A 41 3.26 -13.79 5.56
N HIS A 42 2.38 -14.18 6.48
CA HIS A 42 1.52 -15.35 6.27
C HIS A 42 0.67 -15.21 5.00
N GLU A 43 0.00 -14.09 4.81
CA GLU A 43 -0.83 -13.83 3.61
C GLU A 43 0.02 -13.73 2.33
N ILE A 44 1.24 -13.20 2.40
CA ILE A 44 2.20 -13.19 1.28
C ILE A 44 2.51 -14.62 0.83
N GLU A 45 2.75 -15.55 1.77
CA GLU A 45 3.00 -16.95 1.43
C GLU A 45 1.75 -17.65 0.86
N GLN A 46 0.55 -17.34 1.38
CA GLN A 46 -0.69 -17.83 0.77
C GLN A 46 -0.87 -17.30 -0.66
N LEU A 47 -0.57 -16.03 -0.88
CA LEU A 47 -0.63 -15.41 -2.21
C LEU A 47 0.38 -16.05 -3.18
N ARG A 48 1.59 -16.38 -2.71
CA ARG A 48 2.62 -17.10 -3.48
C ARG A 48 2.11 -18.45 -3.97
N ILE A 49 1.51 -19.22 -3.06
CA ILE A 49 0.92 -20.51 -3.38
C ILE A 49 -0.24 -20.36 -4.38
N LEU A 50 -1.17 -19.42 -4.10
CA LEU A 50 -2.35 -19.18 -4.93
C LEU A 50 -1.98 -18.78 -6.36
N LYS A 51 -0.96 -17.92 -6.52
CA LYS A 51 -0.48 -17.47 -7.83
C LYS A 51 0.50 -18.44 -8.49
N ASN A 52 0.91 -19.50 -7.79
CA ASN A 52 1.92 -20.46 -8.24
C ASN A 52 3.19 -19.76 -8.75
N LYS A 53 3.71 -18.81 -7.96
CA LYS A 53 4.89 -18.01 -8.31
C LYS A 53 6.04 -18.31 -7.35
N ASP A 54 7.25 -18.51 -7.90
CA ASP A 54 8.47 -18.61 -7.10
C ASP A 54 8.86 -17.25 -6.49
N ARG A 55 8.56 -16.16 -7.20
CA ARG A 55 8.85 -14.79 -6.78
C ARG A 55 7.61 -13.91 -6.93
N LEU A 56 7.31 -13.15 -5.90
CA LEU A 56 6.29 -12.12 -5.94
C LEU A 56 6.91 -10.74 -6.23
N VAL A 57 6.09 -9.84 -6.74
CA VAL A 57 6.40 -8.41 -6.82
C VAL A 57 5.62 -7.72 -5.70
N VAL A 58 6.35 -7.31 -4.67
CA VAL A 58 5.78 -6.69 -3.46
C VAL A 58 6.16 -5.23 -3.41
N PHE A 59 5.17 -4.35 -3.42
CA PHE A 59 5.35 -2.93 -3.22
C PHE A 59 4.99 -2.55 -1.79
N SER A 60 5.94 -2.00 -1.03
CA SER A 60 5.74 -1.54 0.33
C SER A 60 6.34 -0.15 0.53
N TYR A 61 5.84 0.58 1.51
CA TYR A 61 6.51 1.79 1.99
C TYR A 61 7.64 1.43 2.96
N ILE A 62 8.60 2.34 3.13
CA ILE A 62 9.54 2.33 4.24
C ILE A 62 8.93 3.22 5.33
N ALA A 63 8.75 2.66 6.53
CA ALA A 63 8.04 3.35 7.60
C ALA A 63 8.72 4.66 8.00
N TYR A 64 7.92 5.71 8.18
CA TYR A 64 8.36 7.02 8.59
C TYR A 64 7.63 7.49 9.85
N ARG A 65 8.39 8.01 10.83
CA ARG A 65 7.87 8.52 12.11
C ARG A 65 7.02 7.49 12.86
N SER A 66 5.72 7.77 12.98
CA SER A 66 4.77 6.95 13.75
C SER A 66 3.99 5.93 12.90
N GLU A 67 4.40 5.67 11.66
CA GLU A 67 3.79 4.61 10.84
C GLU A 67 4.05 3.22 11.42
N ALA A 68 3.21 2.25 11.05
CA ALA A 68 3.50 0.85 11.32
C ALA A 68 4.81 0.47 10.61
N ASP A 69 5.70 -0.18 11.33
CA ASP A 69 7.01 -0.60 10.80
C ASP A 69 6.82 -1.77 9.85
N THR A 70 7.33 -1.63 8.62
CA THR A 70 7.25 -2.63 7.55
C THR A 70 8.57 -3.38 7.34
N SER A 71 9.58 -3.15 8.18
CA SER A 71 10.92 -3.70 8.01
C SER A 71 10.96 -5.23 7.92
N LEU A 72 10.10 -5.93 8.66
CA LEU A 72 9.99 -7.39 8.61
C LEU A 72 9.41 -7.88 7.28
N ILE A 73 8.43 -7.16 6.69
CA ILE A 73 7.90 -7.49 5.37
C ILE A 73 8.98 -7.31 4.31
N LEU A 74 9.70 -6.18 4.35
CA LEU A 74 10.80 -5.91 3.42
C LEU A 74 11.89 -6.99 3.55
N LYS A 75 12.32 -7.29 4.78
CA LYS A 75 13.32 -8.33 5.07
C LYS A 75 12.87 -9.69 4.53
N HIS A 76 11.63 -10.09 4.79
CA HIS A 76 11.06 -11.35 4.27
C HIS A 76 11.13 -11.38 2.73
N GLY A 77 10.74 -10.32 2.04
CA GLY A 77 10.83 -10.23 0.59
C GLY A 77 12.26 -10.41 0.08
N PHE A 78 13.26 -9.84 0.75
CA PHE A 78 14.67 -10.05 0.38
C PHE A 78 15.12 -11.50 0.59
N GLU A 79 14.74 -12.13 1.70
CA GLU A 79 15.07 -13.52 2.02
C GLU A 79 14.43 -14.50 1.03
N GLN A 80 13.20 -14.22 0.58
CA GLN A 80 12.50 -15.01 -0.44
C GLN A 80 12.92 -14.65 -1.88
N GLN A 81 13.85 -13.71 -2.05
CA GLN A 81 14.28 -13.22 -3.36
C GLN A 81 13.15 -12.61 -4.20
N ASP A 82 12.15 -12.07 -3.54
CA ASP A 82 11.06 -11.33 -4.18
C ASP A 82 11.57 -10.03 -4.83
N ILE A 83 10.77 -9.48 -5.74
CA ILE A 83 11.00 -8.14 -6.26
C ILE A 83 10.36 -7.16 -5.28
N VAL A 84 11.19 -6.54 -4.46
CA VAL A 84 10.76 -5.57 -3.45
C VAL A 84 10.83 -4.16 -4.04
N LEU A 85 9.68 -3.51 -4.11
CA LEU A 85 9.52 -2.15 -4.60
C LEU A 85 9.21 -1.20 -3.45
N VAL A 86 9.82 -0.01 -3.50
CA VAL A 86 9.54 1.08 -2.56
C VAL A 86 9.29 2.38 -3.32
N PRO A 87 8.48 3.30 -2.77
CA PRO A 87 8.15 4.55 -3.45
C PRO A 87 9.27 5.58 -3.29
N ARG A 88 9.43 6.40 -4.32
CA ARG A 88 10.16 7.66 -4.29
C ARG A 88 9.25 8.77 -4.78
N VAL A 89 9.16 9.84 -4.01
CA VAL A 89 8.41 11.03 -4.42
C VAL A 89 9.37 12.03 -5.03
N THR A 90 9.16 12.37 -6.32
CA THR A 90 9.94 13.38 -7.03
C THR A 90 9.19 14.72 -7.02
N GLU A 91 9.92 15.85 -6.99
CA GLU A 91 9.32 17.18 -6.88
C GLU A 91 8.40 17.53 -8.06
N ASP A 92 8.75 17.05 -9.24
CA ASP A 92 8.10 17.42 -10.50
C ASP A 92 7.01 16.42 -10.93
N SER A 93 6.74 15.39 -10.14
CA SER A 93 5.81 14.33 -10.52
C SER A 93 4.58 14.28 -9.62
N SER A 94 3.41 14.27 -10.24
CA SER A 94 2.14 13.95 -9.56
C SER A 94 2.02 12.47 -9.18
N LEU A 95 2.88 11.60 -9.75
CA LEU A 95 2.98 10.18 -9.49
C LEU A 95 4.28 9.87 -8.75
N MET A 96 4.25 8.88 -7.86
CA MET A 96 5.46 8.33 -7.28
C MET A 96 6.20 7.49 -8.31
N GLU A 97 7.53 7.46 -8.19
CA GLU A 97 8.40 6.53 -8.88
C GLU A 97 8.55 5.29 -8.01
N LEU A 98 8.44 4.09 -8.59
CA LEU A 98 8.72 2.86 -7.88
C LEU A 98 10.15 2.41 -8.19
N ARG A 99 10.88 2.05 -7.16
CA ARG A 99 12.25 1.57 -7.29
C ARG A 99 12.42 0.22 -6.62
N ARG A 100 13.14 -0.66 -7.29
CA ARG A 100 13.51 -1.95 -6.77
C ARG A 100 14.71 -1.81 -5.83
N ILE A 101 14.58 -2.33 -4.62
CA ILE A 101 15.67 -2.46 -3.66
C ILE A 101 15.97 -3.94 -3.39
N GLN A 102 17.24 -4.24 -3.08
CA GLN A 102 17.71 -5.60 -2.78
C GLN A 102 18.03 -5.79 -1.29
N GLY A 103 18.00 -4.71 -0.53
CA GLY A 103 18.21 -4.66 0.89
C GLY A 103 18.11 -3.24 1.41
N MET A 104 18.10 -3.07 2.74
CA MET A 104 17.99 -1.74 3.35
C MET A 104 19.20 -0.83 3.10
N GLN A 105 20.34 -1.37 2.66
CA GLN A 105 21.50 -0.59 2.21
C GLN A 105 21.21 0.23 0.95
N ASP A 106 20.19 -0.14 0.17
CA ASP A 106 19.75 0.58 -1.01
C ASP A 106 18.84 1.78 -0.66
N ALA A 107 18.46 1.92 0.61
CA ALA A 107 17.71 3.04 1.13
C ALA A 107 18.64 4.02 1.87
N GLN A 108 18.51 5.29 1.59
CA GLN A 108 19.31 6.35 2.22
C GLN A 108 18.39 7.44 2.81
N PRO A 109 18.86 8.20 3.81
CA PRO A 109 18.10 9.32 4.31
C PRO A 109 17.84 10.34 3.20
N GLY A 110 16.57 10.49 2.84
CA GLY A 110 16.09 11.48 1.89
C GLY A 110 15.63 12.77 2.57
N ARG A 111 14.77 13.53 1.89
CA ARG A 111 14.21 14.77 2.44
C ARG A 111 13.43 14.49 3.72
N TRP A 112 13.55 15.40 4.68
CA TRP A 112 12.90 15.34 6.00
C TRP A 112 13.21 14.09 6.84
N GLY A 113 14.27 13.33 6.49
CA GLY A 113 14.66 12.10 7.18
C GLY A 113 13.83 10.89 6.81
N ILE A 114 13.04 10.95 5.74
CA ILE A 114 12.38 9.79 5.14
C ILE A 114 13.46 8.97 4.44
N HIS A 115 13.51 7.65 4.70
CA HIS A 115 14.38 6.78 3.92
C HIS A 115 13.79 6.59 2.52
N GLU A 116 14.56 6.94 1.52
CA GLU A 116 14.20 6.85 0.11
C GLU A 116 15.19 5.94 -0.63
N PRO A 117 14.75 5.24 -1.68
CA PRO A 117 15.66 4.43 -2.50
C PRO A 117 16.74 5.33 -3.14
N ALA A 118 17.98 4.85 -3.12
CA ALA A 118 19.13 5.55 -3.67
C ALA A 118 19.03 5.71 -5.21
N ASP A 119 19.74 6.69 -5.78
CA ASP A 119 19.68 7.00 -7.22
C ASP A 119 20.11 5.84 -8.12
N HIS A 120 21.00 4.97 -7.64
CA HIS A 120 21.50 3.82 -8.38
C HIS A 120 20.50 2.65 -8.47
N THR A 121 19.41 2.67 -7.71
CA THR A 121 18.43 1.59 -7.69
C THR A 121 17.62 1.55 -8.99
N GLU A 122 17.21 0.35 -9.42
CA GLU A 122 16.43 0.13 -10.64
C GLU A 122 15.07 0.84 -10.56
N VAL A 123 14.74 1.66 -11.55
CA VAL A 123 13.39 2.19 -11.72
C VAL A 123 12.48 1.07 -12.21
N TRP A 124 11.38 0.86 -11.51
CA TRP A 124 10.34 -0.07 -11.95
C TRP A 124 9.38 0.67 -12.87
N GLU A 125 9.54 0.43 -14.16
CA GLU A 125 8.81 1.14 -15.20
C GLU A 125 7.29 0.96 -15.06
N ARG A 126 6.53 1.98 -15.43
CA ARG A 126 5.07 2.01 -15.27
C ARG A 126 4.37 0.89 -16.04
N GLU A 127 4.96 0.46 -17.16
CA GLU A 127 4.48 -0.65 -17.98
C GLU A 127 4.42 -1.97 -17.20
N ARG A 128 5.26 -2.10 -16.17
CA ARG A 128 5.36 -3.27 -15.31
C ARG A 128 4.53 -3.15 -14.01
N TRP A 129 3.78 -2.08 -13.81
CA TRP A 129 2.98 -1.90 -12.60
C TRP A 129 1.87 -2.95 -12.46
N THR A 130 1.40 -3.53 -13.57
CA THR A 130 0.46 -4.66 -13.57
C THR A 130 1.07 -5.98 -13.11
N ASP A 131 2.42 -6.09 -13.02
CA ASP A 131 3.10 -7.27 -12.52
C ASP A 131 3.09 -7.34 -10.98
N ILE A 132 2.73 -6.24 -10.30
CA ILE A 132 2.72 -6.14 -8.84
C ILE A 132 1.65 -7.07 -8.29
N ASP A 133 2.05 -7.90 -7.32
CA ASP A 133 1.17 -8.88 -6.69
C ASP A 133 0.49 -8.36 -5.43
N LEU A 134 1.23 -7.58 -4.64
CA LEU A 134 0.78 -7.02 -3.37
C LEU A 134 1.29 -5.60 -3.19
N VAL A 135 0.44 -4.73 -2.66
CA VAL A 135 0.79 -3.37 -2.26
C VAL A 135 0.44 -3.17 -0.79
N ILE A 136 1.44 -2.88 0.02
CA ILE A 136 1.24 -2.43 1.41
C ILE A 136 1.06 -0.91 1.38
N VAL A 137 -0.14 -0.47 1.75
CA VAL A 137 -0.58 0.92 1.59
C VAL A 137 -0.56 1.65 2.94
N PRO A 138 0.21 2.73 3.10
CA PRO A 138 0.19 3.51 4.32
C PRO A 138 -1.10 4.30 4.48
N GLY A 139 -1.49 4.52 5.74
CA GLY A 139 -2.66 5.32 6.05
C GLY A 139 -2.65 5.89 7.48
N LEU A 140 -3.49 6.88 7.70
CA LEU A 140 -3.77 7.44 9.00
C LEU A 140 -4.95 6.76 9.69
N ALA A 141 -5.93 6.33 8.90
CA ALA A 141 -7.06 5.53 9.36
C ALA A 141 -7.58 4.63 8.24
N TYR A 142 -8.29 3.61 8.65
CA TYR A 142 -8.91 2.60 7.80
C TYR A 142 -10.31 2.30 8.33
N ASP A 143 -11.20 1.81 7.48
CA ASP A 143 -12.50 1.32 7.92
C ASP A 143 -12.77 -0.12 7.47
N HIS A 144 -13.75 -0.76 8.07
CA HIS A 144 -14.12 -2.15 7.78
C HIS A 144 -14.62 -2.40 6.35
N ARG A 145 -14.78 -1.36 5.54
CA ARG A 145 -15.12 -1.45 4.11
C ARG A 145 -13.92 -1.23 3.19
N GLY A 146 -12.71 -1.21 3.77
CA GLY A 146 -11.48 -0.96 3.02
C GLY A 146 -11.25 0.51 2.66
N GLY A 147 -12.07 1.41 3.18
CA GLY A 147 -11.82 2.84 3.06
C GLY A 147 -10.54 3.22 3.80
N ARG A 148 -9.83 4.23 3.27
CA ARG A 148 -8.56 4.68 3.80
C ARG A 148 -8.46 6.20 3.78
N ILE A 149 -7.93 6.80 4.85
CA ILE A 149 -7.50 8.19 4.84
C ILE A 149 -5.97 8.25 4.85
N GLY A 150 -5.40 8.79 3.78
CA GLY A 150 -3.97 9.02 3.65
C GLY A 150 -3.55 10.42 4.07
N TYR A 151 -2.31 10.80 3.80
CA TYR A 151 -1.71 12.09 4.17
C TYR A 151 -2.18 13.28 3.31
N GLY A 152 -2.95 13.04 2.24
CA GLY A 152 -3.53 14.07 1.40
C GLY A 152 -2.80 14.33 0.07
N GLY A 153 -1.66 13.68 -0.17
CA GLY A 153 -0.93 13.80 -1.45
C GLY A 153 -1.56 13.05 -2.63
N GLY A 154 -2.45 12.09 -2.37
CA GLY A 154 -3.17 11.30 -3.40
C GLY A 154 -2.29 10.37 -4.23
N TYR A 155 -1.05 10.10 -3.82
CA TYR A 155 -0.09 9.30 -4.59
C TYR A 155 -0.56 7.86 -4.82
N TYR A 156 -1.06 7.20 -3.76
CA TYR A 156 -1.54 5.82 -3.87
C TYR A 156 -2.85 5.72 -4.63
N ASP A 157 -3.72 6.75 -4.57
CA ASP A 157 -4.97 6.78 -5.32
C ASP A 157 -4.70 6.92 -6.83
N ARG A 158 -3.77 7.80 -7.20
CA ARG A 158 -3.31 7.91 -8.60
C ARG A 158 -2.58 6.66 -9.08
N PHE A 159 -1.76 6.05 -8.23
CA PHE A 159 -1.09 4.78 -8.55
C PHE A 159 -2.12 3.67 -8.83
N ALA A 160 -3.08 3.46 -7.95
CA ALA A 160 -4.13 2.43 -8.12
C ALA A 160 -4.97 2.71 -9.38
N GLY A 161 -5.31 3.98 -9.64
CA GLY A 161 -6.02 4.38 -10.85
C GLY A 161 -5.24 4.06 -12.13
N GLU A 162 -3.93 4.29 -12.15
CA GLU A 162 -3.06 3.98 -13.30
C GLU A 162 -2.93 2.47 -13.50
N VAL A 163 -2.72 1.69 -12.43
CA VAL A 163 -2.68 0.21 -12.50
C VAL A 163 -3.97 -0.32 -13.09
N ARG A 164 -5.12 0.11 -12.56
CA ARG A 164 -6.44 -0.31 -13.04
C ARG A 164 -6.66 0.04 -14.52
N ALA A 165 -6.29 1.25 -14.93
CA ALA A 165 -6.43 1.67 -16.33
C ALA A 165 -5.59 0.79 -17.28
N ARG A 166 -4.38 0.39 -16.86
CA ARG A 166 -3.49 -0.50 -17.62
C ARG A 166 -4.03 -1.93 -17.67
N SER A 167 -4.47 -2.48 -16.54
CA SER A 167 -5.07 -3.81 -16.48
C SER A 167 -6.28 -3.92 -17.40
N LEU A 168 -7.16 -2.90 -17.43
CA LEU A 168 -8.30 -2.88 -18.35
C LEU A 168 -7.88 -2.80 -19.83
N LYS A 169 -6.79 -2.10 -20.17
CA LYS A 169 -6.27 -2.06 -21.55
C LYS A 169 -5.75 -3.43 -21.98
N LEU A 170 -4.97 -4.09 -21.13
CA LEU A 170 -4.44 -5.44 -21.40
C LEU A 170 -5.57 -6.45 -21.60
N GLN A 171 -6.60 -6.41 -20.76
CA GLN A 171 -7.77 -7.28 -20.88
C GLN A 171 -8.49 -7.10 -22.22
N ARG A 172 -8.71 -5.84 -22.65
CA ARG A 172 -9.36 -5.54 -23.95
C ARG A 172 -8.52 -6.04 -25.14
N SER A 173 -7.19 -5.92 -25.05
CA SER A 173 -6.30 -6.42 -26.12
C SER A 173 -6.33 -7.93 -26.21
N ASN A 174 -6.41 -8.64 -25.08
CA ASN A 174 -6.47 -10.10 -25.05
C ASN A 174 -7.84 -10.64 -25.52
N GLN A 175 -8.95 -9.95 -25.21
CA GLN A 175 -10.29 -10.33 -25.68
C GLN A 175 -10.46 -10.24 -27.19
N GLN A 176 -9.69 -9.40 -27.89
CA GLN A 176 -9.68 -9.34 -29.36
C GLN A 176 -8.98 -10.56 -29.99
N VAL A 177 -8.22 -11.33 -29.21
CA VAL A 177 -7.45 -12.50 -29.69
C VAL A 177 -8.13 -13.82 -29.34
N SER A 178 -9.02 -13.88 -28.33
CA SER A 178 -9.74 -15.10 -27.96
C SER A 178 -11.14 -14.79 -27.41
N GLU A 179 -12.18 -15.31 -28.07
CA GLU A 179 -13.60 -15.13 -27.69
C GLU A 179 -14.02 -15.90 -26.40
N GLN A 180 -13.12 -16.58 -25.69
CA GLN A 180 -13.50 -17.54 -24.64
C GLN A 180 -12.91 -17.39 -23.26
N MET A 181 -12.21 -16.29 -22.94
CA MET A 181 -11.71 -16.10 -21.59
C MET A 181 -12.24 -14.81 -20.95
N THR A 182 -13.18 -14.98 -20.03
CA THR A 182 -13.47 -13.97 -18.98
C THR A 182 -12.31 -13.96 -18.00
N GLU A 183 -11.15 -13.42 -18.40
CA GLU A 183 -10.07 -13.17 -17.46
C GLU A 183 -10.47 -12.00 -16.56
N GLN A 184 -10.48 -12.25 -15.27
CA GLN A 184 -10.64 -11.20 -14.25
C GLN A 184 -9.53 -10.15 -14.44
N VAL A 185 -9.87 -8.87 -14.26
CA VAL A 185 -8.88 -7.79 -14.19
C VAL A 185 -7.89 -8.15 -13.11
N ILE A 186 -6.63 -8.41 -13.50
CA ILE A 186 -5.57 -8.74 -12.54
C ILE A 186 -5.10 -7.42 -11.93
N GLU A 187 -5.62 -7.10 -10.77
CA GLU A 187 -5.12 -6.01 -9.93
C GLU A 187 -4.29 -6.59 -8.77
N PRO A 188 -3.32 -5.86 -8.24
CA PRO A 188 -2.62 -6.27 -7.02
C PRO A 188 -3.57 -6.34 -5.83
N VAL A 189 -3.23 -7.14 -4.85
CA VAL A 189 -3.88 -7.08 -3.53
C VAL A 189 -3.41 -5.81 -2.84
N TYR A 190 -4.33 -4.95 -2.43
CA TYR A 190 -4.03 -3.76 -1.64
C TYR A 190 -4.30 -4.05 -0.17
N ALA A 191 -3.28 -3.92 0.67
CA ALA A 191 -3.38 -4.23 2.09
C ALA A 191 -2.88 -3.08 2.98
N GLY A 192 -3.43 -2.95 4.18
CA GLY A 192 -3.04 -1.94 5.16
C GLY A 192 -2.65 -2.53 6.51
N LEU A 193 -1.62 -1.98 7.15
CA LEU A 193 -1.25 -2.28 8.53
C LEU A 193 -1.94 -1.27 9.45
N VAL A 194 -2.77 -1.76 10.35
CA VAL A 194 -3.67 -0.95 11.17
C VAL A 194 -3.22 -0.97 12.63
N LEU A 195 -2.60 0.11 13.07
CA LEU A 195 -2.23 0.28 14.48
C LEU A 195 -3.47 0.55 15.36
N PRO A 196 -3.38 0.32 16.68
CA PRO A 196 -4.46 0.59 17.62
C PRO A 196 -5.06 1.99 17.45
N GLY A 197 -6.39 2.07 17.42
CA GLY A 197 -7.13 3.31 17.23
C GLY A 197 -7.23 3.84 15.80
N GLN A 198 -6.61 3.16 14.80
CA GLN A 198 -6.71 3.56 13.39
C GLN A 198 -7.88 2.88 12.64
N LEU A 199 -8.51 1.84 13.20
CA LEU A 199 -9.66 1.18 12.59
C LEU A 199 -10.95 1.90 13.01
N LEU A 200 -11.69 2.38 12.03
CA LEU A 200 -12.94 3.11 12.20
C LEU A 200 -14.14 2.23 11.81
N PRO A 201 -15.35 2.59 12.28
CA PRO A 201 -16.59 1.95 11.83
C PRO A 201 -16.74 1.95 10.31
N PRO A 202 -17.53 1.03 9.75
CA PRO A 202 -17.75 0.93 8.31
C PRO A 202 -18.37 2.21 7.73
N GLY A 203 -17.65 2.85 6.79
CA GLY A 203 -18.15 4.04 6.11
C GLY A 203 -17.86 5.37 6.79
N ASP A 204 -17.11 5.37 7.91
CA ASP A 204 -16.69 6.61 8.59
C ASP A 204 -15.58 7.35 7.81
N ILE A 205 -14.96 6.70 6.84
CA ILE A 205 -14.01 7.35 5.95
C ILE A 205 -14.74 7.91 4.74
N PRO A 206 -14.71 9.23 4.54
CA PRO A 206 -15.32 9.84 3.35
C PRO A 206 -14.55 9.45 2.10
N MET A 207 -15.15 8.61 1.24
CA MET A 207 -14.56 8.15 -0.01
C MET A 207 -15.03 9.02 -1.18
N GLU A 208 -14.11 9.33 -2.08
CA GLU A 208 -14.35 10.02 -3.34
C GLU A 208 -14.29 9.03 -4.53
N PRO A 209 -14.82 9.37 -5.70
CA PRO A 209 -14.86 8.45 -6.85
C PRO A 209 -13.48 7.95 -7.31
N GLN A 210 -12.41 8.74 -7.08
CA GLN A 210 -11.03 8.39 -7.41
C GLN A 210 -10.33 7.58 -6.33
N ASP A 211 -10.88 7.49 -5.11
CA ASP A 211 -10.29 6.75 -4.01
C ASP A 211 -10.51 5.24 -4.26
N PHE A 212 -9.49 4.43 -4.04
CA PHE A 212 -9.60 2.97 -4.11
C PHE A 212 -9.79 2.36 -2.72
N ARG A 213 -10.32 1.14 -2.69
CA ARG A 213 -10.48 0.36 -1.45
C ARG A 213 -9.38 -0.66 -1.30
N LEU A 214 -9.00 -0.90 -0.06
CA LEU A 214 -8.11 -2.00 0.30
C LEU A 214 -8.88 -3.32 0.27
N ASN A 215 -8.18 -4.39 -0.09
CA ASN A 215 -8.72 -5.76 -0.08
C ASN A 215 -8.52 -6.43 1.27
N MET A 216 -7.53 -5.94 2.07
CA MET A 216 -7.11 -6.60 3.28
C MET A 216 -6.59 -5.59 4.31
N LEU A 217 -6.90 -5.83 5.58
CA LEU A 217 -6.37 -5.05 6.70
C LEU A 217 -5.79 -6.01 7.75
N PHE A 218 -4.54 -5.77 8.12
CA PHE A 218 -3.87 -6.44 9.24
C PHE A 218 -4.12 -5.64 10.50
N THR A 219 -4.74 -6.24 11.50
CA THR A 219 -5.10 -5.58 12.76
C THR A 219 -4.55 -6.33 13.96
N GLU A 220 -4.52 -5.70 15.12
CA GLU A 220 -4.16 -6.38 16.37
C GLU A 220 -5.08 -7.57 16.72
N HIS A 221 -6.27 -7.64 16.12
CA HIS A 221 -7.25 -8.70 16.35
C HIS A 221 -7.25 -9.78 15.26
N GLY A 222 -6.46 -9.64 14.22
CA GLY A 222 -6.37 -10.57 13.09
C GLY A 222 -6.52 -9.88 11.74
N VAL A 223 -6.61 -10.69 10.69
CA VAL A 223 -6.72 -10.24 9.30
C VAL A 223 -8.19 -10.02 8.94
N LEU A 224 -8.49 -8.87 8.36
CA LEU A 224 -9.80 -8.57 7.78
C LEU A 224 -9.70 -8.62 6.26
N HIS A 225 -10.37 -9.59 5.64
CA HIS A 225 -10.55 -9.66 4.19
C HIS A 225 -11.77 -8.83 3.80
N ILE A 226 -11.59 -7.87 2.92
CA ILE A 226 -12.64 -6.96 2.44
C ILE A 226 -13.22 -7.53 1.15
N GLN A 227 -14.53 -7.70 1.14
CA GLN A 227 -15.29 -8.21 -0.02
C GLN A 227 -15.76 -7.08 -0.93
#